data_aaba60aadd52814fb0b48c2129191feb
#
_entry.id   aaba60aadd52814fb0b48c2129191feb
#
_cell.length_a   1.000
_cell.length_b   1.000
_cell.length_c   1.000
_cell.angle_alpha   90.00
_cell.angle_beta   90.00
_cell.angle_gamma   90.00
#
_symmetry.space_group_name_H-M   'P 1'
#
loop_
_entity.id
_entity.type
_entity.pdbx_description
1 polymer ?
#
loop_
_entity_poly.entity_id
_entity_poly.type
_entity_poly.pdbx_seq_one_letter_code
_entity_poly.pdbx_strand_id
1 'polypeptide(L)'
;MVSMANILYLVHRMPYPPNKGDKVRSYHLLRHLAARHRVFLGTFVDDPDDVQHIDTVKTWCEDLHASRLNPRMAKLASLSGLVTGQALTLRYYDDDSLHRWVARTVASEQIDAVVVFSSSMAQYAQRHPELPMLLDLVDVDSAKWAEYAGLHSWPLSWVYRREGACLLALERAAVAVAKQSFLVTGKEVALFNELAPELSGRVQPLGNGVDTDYFAPAPLLPSPYPAEDLPLVFTGAMDYWPNIDAVTWFAQDALPLLRRRWPALRLHIVGRSPTAAVTALACDAVAVSGTVPDVRPYLQHAAVVVAPLRLARGVQNKVL
;
A
#
# COMPACT_ATOMS: atom_id res chain seq x y z
N MET A 1 -25.70 -10.15 -17.21
CA MET A 1 -25.13 -8.79 -17.22
C MET A 1 -25.16 -8.29 -15.79
N VAL A 2 -24.04 -7.86 -15.23
CA VAL A 2 -24.02 -7.21 -13.91
C VAL A 2 -24.68 -5.84 -14.12
N SER A 3 -25.68 -5.49 -13.31
CA SER A 3 -26.31 -4.17 -13.39
C SER A 3 -25.29 -3.09 -12.99
N MET A 4 -25.32 -1.95 -13.67
CA MET A 4 -24.51 -0.79 -13.30
C MET A 4 -24.98 -0.30 -11.92
N ALA A 5 -24.05 -0.14 -10.98
CA ALA A 5 -24.32 0.31 -9.63
C ALA A 5 -23.60 1.64 -9.35
N ASN A 6 -24.08 2.40 -8.37
CA ASN A 6 -23.43 3.58 -7.84
C ASN A 6 -22.59 3.17 -6.63
N ILE A 7 -21.28 3.26 -6.75
CA ILE A 7 -20.31 2.83 -5.74
C ILE A 7 -19.65 4.04 -5.10
N LEU A 8 -19.77 4.20 -3.80
CA LEU A 8 -18.95 5.12 -3.03
C LEU A 8 -17.64 4.41 -2.69
N TYR A 9 -16.51 4.90 -3.20
CA TYR A 9 -15.19 4.35 -2.97
C TYR A 9 -14.35 5.28 -2.08
N LEU A 10 -13.97 4.82 -0.90
CA LEU A 10 -13.27 5.59 0.12
C LEU A 10 -11.85 5.05 0.29
N VAL A 11 -10.85 5.88 -0.03
CA VAL A 11 -9.43 5.49 -0.04
C VAL A 11 -8.61 6.50 0.75
N HIS A 12 -7.75 6.01 1.64
CA HIS A 12 -6.96 6.88 2.54
C HIS A 12 -5.87 7.70 1.82
N ARG A 13 -5.56 7.37 0.55
CA ARG A 13 -4.56 8.08 -0.26
C ARG A 13 -4.95 8.05 -1.73
N MET A 14 -4.70 9.16 -2.45
CA MET A 14 -4.91 9.25 -3.89
C MET A 14 -4.34 8.03 -4.62
N PRO A 15 -5.18 7.25 -5.34
CA PRO A 15 -4.74 5.98 -5.92
C PRO A 15 -3.77 6.12 -7.11
N TYR A 16 -3.71 7.27 -7.75
CA TYR A 16 -2.85 7.51 -8.92
C TYR A 16 -1.79 8.58 -8.63
N PRO A 17 -0.56 8.44 -9.15
CA PRO A 17 -0.02 7.32 -9.91
C PRO A 17 0.25 6.08 -9.02
N PRO A 18 0.18 4.86 -9.57
CA PRO A 18 0.39 3.60 -8.83
C PRO A 18 1.87 3.32 -8.57
N ASN A 19 2.53 4.22 -7.84
CA ASN A 19 3.97 4.22 -7.58
C ASN A 19 4.36 3.73 -6.16
N LYS A 20 3.37 3.34 -5.35
CA LYS A 20 3.52 2.76 -4.00
C LYS A 20 2.61 1.54 -3.89
N GLY A 21 2.95 0.57 -3.03
CA GLY A 21 2.22 -0.70 -2.95
C GLY A 21 0.72 -0.56 -2.65
N ASP A 22 0.36 0.31 -1.73
CA ASP A 22 -1.03 0.66 -1.39
C ASP A 22 -1.77 1.35 -2.56
N LYS A 23 -1.08 2.24 -3.27
CA LYS A 23 -1.63 2.91 -4.45
C LYS A 23 -1.84 1.94 -5.63
N VAL A 24 -0.94 0.97 -5.85
CA VAL A 24 -1.11 -0.03 -6.92
C VAL A 24 -2.45 -0.76 -6.75
N ARG A 25 -2.71 -1.31 -5.55
CA ARG A 25 -3.93 -2.05 -5.26
C ARG A 25 -5.18 -1.16 -5.39
N SER A 26 -5.18 0.00 -4.74
CA SER A 26 -6.32 0.92 -4.77
C SER A 26 -6.60 1.49 -6.17
N TYR A 27 -5.55 1.71 -6.98
CA TYR A 27 -5.67 2.14 -8.37
C TYR A 27 -6.35 1.09 -9.24
N HIS A 28 -5.86 -0.16 -9.22
CA HIS A 28 -6.45 -1.22 -10.04
C HIS A 28 -7.88 -1.54 -9.60
N LEU A 29 -8.19 -1.46 -8.30
CA LEU A 29 -9.55 -1.58 -7.81
C LEU A 29 -10.44 -0.44 -8.33
N LEU A 30 -9.98 0.82 -8.27
CA LEU A 30 -10.69 1.96 -8.87
C LEU A 30 -10.98 1.73 -10.36
N ARG A 31 -9.96 1.36 -11.14
CA ARG A 31 -10.10 1.12 -12.57
C ARG A 31 -11.08 -0.01 -12.88
N HIS A 32 -11.05 -1.07 -12.08
CA HIS A 32 -11.98 -2.20 -12.20
C HIS A 32 -13.42 -1.79 -11.91
N LEU A 33 -13.65 -1.04 -10.84
CA LEU A 33 -14.97 -0.53 -10.47
C LEU A 33 -15.50 0.45 -11.53
N ALA A 34 -14.70 1.43 -11.92
CA ALA A 34 -15.07 2.47 -12.89
C ALA A 34 -15.37 1.91 -14.30
N ALA A 35 -14.80 0.78 -14.68
CA ALA A 35 -15.11 0.11 -15.93
C ALA A 35 -16.50 -0.55 -15.95
N ARG A 36 -17.18 -0.68 -14.80
CA ARG A 36 -18.46 -1.45 -14.66
C ARG A 36 -19.55 -0.70 -13.94
N HIS A 37 -19.19 0.32 -13.16
CA HIS A 37 -20.06 1.03 -12.23
C HIS A 37 -19.79 2.54 -12.27
N ARG A 38 -20.73 3.33 -11.79
CA ARG A 38 -20.52 4.75 -11.50
C ARG A 38 -19.80 4.86 -10.16
N VAL A 39 -18.62 5.47 -10.14
CA VAL A 39 -17.79 5.56 -8.94
C VAL A 39 -17.74 6.98 -8.43
N PHE A 40 -18.03 7.16 -7.14
CA PHE A 40 -17.88 8.37 -6.37
C PHE A 40 -16.68 8.19 -5.44
N LEU A 41 -15.57 8.87 -5.71
CA LEU A 41 -14.31 8.66 -5.03
C LEU A 41 -14.07 9.71 -3.94
N GLY A 42 -13.94 9.27 -2.69
CA GLY A 42 -13.47 10.08 -1.57
C GLY A 42 -12.04 9.69 -1.17
N THR A 43 -11.10 10.65 -1.17
CA THR A 43 -9.68 10.33 -0.92
C THR A 43 -8.93 11.50 -0.29
N PHE A 44 -7.69 11.22 0.18
CA PHE A 44 -6.74 12.23 0.63
C PHE A 44 -5.57 12.39 -0.35
N VAL A 45 -5.04 13.60 -0.41
CA VAL A 45 -3.79 13.93 -1.10
C VAL A 45 -2.78 14.35 -0.05
N ASP A 46 -1.87 13.45 0.27
CA ASP A 46 -0.81 13.62 1.28
C ASP A 46 0.57 13.93 0.67
N ASP A 47 0.69 13.74 -0.65
CA ASP A 47 1.90 14.03 -1.43
C ASP A 47 1.60 15.22 -2.36
N PRO A 48 2.35 16.34 -2.29
CA PRO A 48 2.14 17.48 -3.17
C PRO A 48 2.21 17.14 -4.67
N ASP A 49 3.03 16.15 -5.03
CA ASP A 49 3.20 15.71 -6.42
C ASP A 49 1.93 15.01 -6.97
N ASP A 50 1.08 14.49 -6.08
CA ASP A 50 -0.18 13.87 -6.50
C ASP A 50 -1.26 14.88 -6.92
N VAL A 51 -1.13 16.17 -6.55
CA VAL A 51 -2.11 17.22 -6.86
C VAL A 51 -2.32 17.37 -8.37
N GLN A 52 -1.25 17.27 -9.18
CA GLN A 52 -1.32 17.36 -10.63
C GLN A 52 -2.11 16.23 -11.29
N HIS A 53 -2.40 15.16 -10.57
CA HIS A 53 -3.09 13.99 -11.08
C HIS A 53 -4.59 13.95 -10.75
N ILE A 54 -5.10 14.94 -9.98
CA ILE A 54 -6.52 15.01 -9.58
C ILE A 54 -7.42 15.00 -10.80
N ASP A 55 -7.13 15.83 -11.81
CA ASP A 55 -7.95 15.93 -13.03
C ASP A 55 -7.94 14.61 -13.81
N THR A 56 -6.81 13.90 -13.84
CA THR A 56 -6.74 12.58 -14.48
C THR A 56 -7.65 11.57 -13.75
N VAL A 57 -7.58 11.51 -12.42
CA VAL A 57 -8.42 10.58 -11.63
C VAL A 57 -9.90 10.93 -11.78
N LYS A 58 -10.23 12.22 -11.84
CA LYS A 58 -11.60 12.70 -12.03
C LYS A 58 -12.24 12.19 -13.32
N THR A 59 -11.46 11.95 -14.37
CA THR A 59 -12.00 11.40 -15.64
C THR A 59 -12.51 9.96 -15.51
N TRP A 60 -12.16 9.25 -14.44
CA TRP A 60 -12.58 7.87 -14.20
C TRP A 60 -13.76 7.76 -13.23
N CYS A 61 -14.12 8.86 -12.60
CA CYS A 61 -15.14 8.91 -11.56
C CYS A 61 -16.33 9.76 -11.98
N GLU A 62 -17.50 9.48 -11.43
CA GLU A 62 -18.67 10.34 -11.58
C GLU A 62 -18.50 11.64 -10.79
N ASP A 63 -17.98 11.51 -9.56
CA ASP A 63 -17.56 12.64 -8.73
C ASP A 63 -16.32 12.25 -7.91
N LEU A 64 -15.51 13.23 -7.56
CA LEU A 64 -14.27 13.08 -6.82
C LEU A 64 -14.16 14.16 -5.74
N HIS A 65 -13.98 13.74 -4.48
CA HIS A 65 -13.53 14.61 -3.41
C HIS A 65 -12.13 14.21 -2.95
N ALA A 66 -11.17 15.12 -3.12
CA ALA A 66 -9.78 14.95 -2.74
C ALA A 66 -9.41 15.93 -1.63
N SER A 67 -9.45 15.50 -0.38
CA SER A 67 -9.05 16.32 0.78
C SER A 67 -7.53 16.47 0.82
N ARG A 68 -7.04 17.70 0.88
CA ARG A 68 -5.61 17.97 1.05
C ARG A 68 -5.19 17.68 2.48
N LEU A 69 -4.27 16.75 2.65
CA LEU A 69 -3.73 16.36 3.95
C LEU A 69 -2.31 16.89 4.09
N ASN A 70 -2.11 17.82 5.04
CA ASN A 70 -0.77 18.22 5.43
C ASN A 70 -0.25 17.23 6.48
N PRO A 71 0.77 16.39 6.18
CA PRO A 71 1.20 15.35 7.09
C PRO A 71 1.69 15.86 8.46
N ARG A 72 2.28 17.07 8.50
CA ARG A 72 2.77 17.67 9.76
C ARG A 72 1.61 18.11 10.64
N MET A 73 0.64 18.81 10.06
CA MET A 73 -0.54 19.27 10.78
C MET A 73 -1.43 18.11 11.22
N ALA A 74 -1.62 17.12 10.35
CA ALA A 74 -2.38 15.91 10.65
C ALA A 74 -1.75 15.10 11.81
N LYS A 75 -0.41 14.99 11.85
CA LYS A 75 0.31 14.39 12.98
C LYS A 75 0.07 15.13 14.28
N LEU A 76 0.11 16.47 14.27
CA LEU A 76 -0.18 17.27 15.47
C LEU A 76 -1.65 17.11 15.90
N ALA A 77 -2.59 17.18 14.96
CA ALA A 77 -4.02 16.98 15.24
C ALA A 77 -4.31 15.58 15.79
N SER A 78 -3.60 14.56 15.28
CA SER A 78 -3.76 13.17 15.72
C SER A 78 -3.43 12.98 17.21
N LEU A 79 -2.56 13.80 17.79
CA LEU A 79 -2.23 13.73 19.23
C LEU A 79 -3.46 13.93 20.13
N SER A 80 -4.52 14.59 19.65
CA SER A 80 -5.79 14.66 20.36
C SER A 80 -6.39 13.28 20.66
N GLY A 81 -6.07 12.28 19.84
CA GLY A 81 -6.44 10.89 20.07
C GLY A 81 -5.90 10.32 21.39
N LEU A 82 -4.76 10.82 21.89
CA LEU A 82 -4.21 10.40 23.20
C LEU A 82 -5.15 10.76 24.36
N VAL A 83 -5.85 11.90 24.25
CA VAL A 83 -6.79 12.39 25.26
C VAL A 83 -8.19 11.79 25.06
N THR A 84 -8.63 11.65 23.81
CA THR A 84 -9.98 11.14 23.50
C THR A 84 -10.10 9.62 23.52
N GLY A 85 -9.01 8.90 23.69
CA GLY A 85 -9.01 7.43 23.65
C GLY A 85 -9.08 6.83 22.25
N GLN A 86 -9.12 7.64 21.20
CA GLN A 86 -9.19 7.18 19.81
C GLN A 86 -7.81 6.82 19.23
N ALA A 87 -7.77 5.99 18.18
CA ALA A 87 -6.56 5.75 17.44
C ALA A 87 -6.02 7.05 16.81
N LEU A 88 -4.70 7.24 16.87
CA LEU A 88 -4.03 8.39 16.24
C LEU A 88 -4.23 8.37 14.72
N THR A 89 -4.18 7.19 14.13
CA THR A 89 -4.43 6.97 12.69
C THR A 89 -5.84 7.40 12.29
N LEU A 90 -6.85 7.15 13.13
CA LEU A 90 -8.22 7.59 12.85
C LEU A 90 -8.30 9.11 12.80
N ARG A 91 -7.71 9.80 13.79
CA ARG A 91 -7.67 11.27 13.85
C ARG A 91 -6.79 11.89 12.76
N TYR A 92 -5.77 11.17 12.31
CA TYR A 92 -4.90 11.60 11.20
C TYR A 92 -5.66 11.73 9.88
N TYR A 93 -6.63 10.82 9.64
CA TYR A 93 -7.48 10.79 8.45
C TYR A 93 -8.91 11.30 8.73
N ASP A 94 -9.11 12.16 9.73
CA ASP A 94 -10.40 12.76 10.04
C ASP A 94 -10.49 14.14 9.37
N ASP A 95 -11.46 14.31 8.47
CA ASP A 95 -11.66 15.53 7.70
C ASP A 95 -13.15 15.86 7.54
N ASP A 96 -13.56 17.00 8.06
CA ASP A 96 -14.96 17.45 8.02
C ASP A 96 -15.47 17.69 6.60
N SER A 97 -14.60 18.07 5.66
CA SER A 97 -15.02 18.30 4.28
C SER A 97 -15.37 16.99 3.59
N LEU A 98 -14.59 15.94 3.84
CA LEU A 98 -14.87 14.60 3.33
C LEU A 98 -16.13 14.00 3.98
N HIS A 99 -16.34 14.19 5.31
CA HIS A 99 -17.58 13.78 5.96
C HIS A 99 -18.81 14.44 5.33
N ARG A 100 -18.75 15.76 5.10
CA ARG A 100 -19.86 16.49 4.46
C ARG A 100 -20.09 16.05 3.02
N TRP A 101 -19.02 15.79 2.28
CA TRP A 101 -19.14 15.31 0.90
C TRP A 101 -19.77 13.92 0.85
N VAL A 102 -19.33 12.98 1.71
CA VAL A 102 -19.92 11.63 1.80
C VAL A 102 -21.41 11.73 2.12
N ALA A 103 -21.80 12.50 3.17
CA ALA A 103 -23.19 12.66 3.55
C ALA A 103 -24.07 13.25 2.42
N ARG A 104 -23.53 14.25 1.69
CA ARG A 104 -24.23 14.83 0.55
C ARG A 104 -24.37 13.82 -0.59
N THR A 105 -23.28 13.11 -0.95
CA THR A 105 -23.29 12.13 -2.02
C THR A 105 -24.28 11.00 -1.72
N VAL A 106 -24.32 10.48 -0.50
CA VAL A 106 -25.29 9.45 -0.10
C VAL A 106 -26.72 9.98 -0.18
N ALA A 107 -26.96 11.25 0.16
CA ALA A 107 -28.29 11.85 0.12
C ALA A 107 -28.77 12.19 -1.30
N SER A 108 -27.85 12.59 -2.22
CA SER A 108 -28.22 13.05 -3.57
C SER A 108 -28.14 11.94 -4.62
N GLU A 109 -27.25 10.97 -4.43
CA GLU A 109 -27.02 9.85 -5.35
C GLU A 109 -27.54 8.56 -4.73
N GLN A 110 -28.18 7.73 -5.52
CA GLN A 110 -28.62 6.42 -5.03
C GLN A 110 -27.42 5.48 -4.91
N ILE A 111 -26.66 5.59 -3.82
CA ILE A 111 -25.49 4.74 -3.57
C ILE A 111 -25.94 3.32 -3.23
N ASP A 112 -25.48 2.34 -3.99
CA ASP A 112 -25.81 0.91 -3.82
C ASP A 112 -24.89 0.19 -2.84
N ALA A 113 -23.60 0.63 -2.77
CA ALA A 113 -22.61 0.05 -1.86
C ALA A 113 -21.46 1.01 -1.60
N VAL A 114 -20.78 0.81 -0.45
CA VAL A 114 -19.55 1.50 -0.09
C VAL A 114 -18.40 0.52 -0.13
N VAL A 115 -17.34 0.86 -0.85
CA VAL A 115 -16.07 0.15 -0.82
C VAL A 115 -15.09 0.98 -0.03
N VAL A 116 -14.56 0.42 1.06
CA VAL A 116 -13.63 1.08 1.96
C VAL A 116 -12.25 0.45 1.84
N PHE A 117 -11.24 1.25 1.56
CA PHE A 117 -9.85 0.83 1.50
C PHE A 117 -9.06 1.40 2.67
N SER A 118 -8.56 0.56 3.54
CA SER A 118 -7.95 0.83 4.85
C SER A 118 -8.96 1.07 5.97
N SER A 119 -8.65 0.55 7.15
CA SER A 119 -9.48 0.65 8.37
C SER A 119 -9.80 2.09 8.76
N SER A 120 -8.87 3.03 8.52
CA SER A 120 -9.04 4.45 8.84
C SER A 120 -10.18 5.12 8.08
N MET A 121 -10.53 4.62 6.89
CA MET A 121 -11.61 5.17 6.06
C MET A 121 -12.99 4.65 6.46
N ALA A 122 -13.06 3.60 7.27
CA ALA A 122 -14.34 3.05 7.74
C ALA A 122 -15.17 4.07 8.53
N GLN A 123 -14.55 5.05 9.19
CA GLN A 123 -15.24 6.11 9.93
C GLN A 123 -16.24 6.90 9.08
N TYR A 124 -15.99 7.04 7.78
CA TYR A 124 -16.88 7.74 6.85
C TYR A 124 -18.09 6.89 6.46
N ALA A 125 -17.87 5.58 6.26
CA ALA A 125 -18.93 4.63 5.91
C ALA A 125 -19.81 4.25 7.10
N GLN A 126 -19.26 4.15 8.32
CA GLN A 126 -19.99 3.77 9.53
C GLN A 126 -21.11 4.72 9.92
N ARG A 127 -21.10 5.96 9.40
CA ARG A 127 -22.20 6.92 9.57
C ARG A 127 -23.41 6.63 8.70
N HIS A 128 -23.30 5.67 7.77
CA HIS A 128 -24.30 5.25 6.81
C HIS A 128 -24.54 3.73 6.89
N PRO A 129 -25.03 3.23 8.05
CA PRO A 129 -25.19 1.79 8.31
C PRO A 129 -26.22 1.10 7.39
N GLU A 130 -27.05 1.87 6.69
CA GLU A 130 -28.01 1.40 5.69
C GLU A 130 -27.33 0.91 4.41
N LEU A 131 -26.08 1.33 4.14
CA LEU A 131 -25.35 0.96 2.95
C LEU A 131 -24.49 -0.29 3.20
N PRO A 132 -24.54 -1.28 2.29
CA PRO A 132 -23.65 -2.44 2.39
C PRO A 132 -22.20 -2.00 2.20
N MET A 133 -21.35 -2.26 3.21
CA MET A 133 -19.92 -1.93 3.19
C MET A 133 -19.06 -3.15 2.83
N LEU A 134 -18.23 -3.02 1.82
CA LEU A 134 -17.12 -3.91 1.51
C LEU A 134 -15.83 -3.29 2.04
N LEU A 135 -15.12 -3.98 2.93
CA LEU A 135 -13.97 -3.44 3.65
C LEU A 135 -12.69 -4.17 3.25
N ASP A 136 -11.79 -3.48 2.57
CA ASP A 136 -10.45 -3.96 2.29
C ASP A 136 -9.46 -3.37 3.32
N LEU A 137 -9.13 -4.16 4.32
CA LEU A 137 -8.17 -3.78 5.36
C LEU A 137 -6.74 -3.77 4.84
N VAL A 138 -6.45 -4.53 3.80
CA VAL A 138 -5.13 -4.81 3.22
C VAL A 138 -4.28 -5.66 4.16
N ASP A 139 -3.82 -5.09 5.26
CA ASP A 139 -3.02 -5.75 6.31
C ASP A 139 -3.69 -5.55 7.68
N VAL A 140 -3.26 -6.31 8.70
CA VAL A 140 -3.65 -6.08 10.09
C VAL A 140 -2.76 -4.97 10.66
N ASP A 141 -3.20 -3.70 10.52
CA ASP A 141 -2.42 -2.53 10.94
C ASP A 141 -2.16 -2.52 12.45
N SER A 142 -3.12 -2.97 13.26
CA SER A 142 -2.96 -3.11 14.72
C SER A 142 -1.74 -3.96 15.09
N ALA A 143 -1.51 -5.05 14.38
CA ALA A 143 -0.37 -5.94 14.62
C ALA A 143 0.97 -5.29 14.21
N LYS A 144 1.01 -4.47 13.16
CA LYS A 144 2.21 -3.70 12.79
C LYS A 144 2.64 -2.76 13.90
N TRP A 145 1.68 -2.03 14.49
CA TRP A 145 1.96 -1.12 15.59
C TRP A 145 2.43 -1.86 16.84
N ALA A 146 1.86 -3.04 17.12
CA ALA A 146 2.31 -3.90 18.23
C ALA A 146 3.77 -4.35 18.05
N GLU A 147 4.21 -4.68 16.82
CA GLU A 147 5.61 -5.00 16.53
C GLU A 147 6.53 -3.80 16.69
N TYR A 148 6.14 -2.63 16.17
CA TYR A 148 6.93 -1.41 16.35
C TYR A 148 7.12 -1.07 17.82
N ALA A 149 6.14 -1.38 18.68
CA ALA A 149 6.28 -1.19 20.11
C ALA A 149 7.41 -2.04 20.71
N GLY A 150 7.66 -3.24 20.17
CA GLY A 150 8.77 -4.11 20.61
C GLY A 150 10.15 -3.61 20.18
N LEU A 151 10.22 -2.76 19.15
CA LEU A 151 11.48 -2.23 18.60
C LEU A 151 11.89 -0.88 19.20
N HIS A 152 11.08 -0.28 20.07
CA HIS A 152 11.31 1.04 20.63
C HIS A 152 11.25 1.05 22.17
N SER A 153 11.99 1.99 22.75
CA SER A 153 11.94 2.26 24.20
C SER A 153 10.80 3.21 24.55
N TRP A 154 10.51 3.33 25.86
CA TRP A 154 9.60 4.36 26.37
C TRP A 154 10.09 5.79 26.00
N PRO A 155 9.23 6.74 25.62
CA PRO A 155 7.74 6.67 25.60
C PRO A 155 7.13 6.12 24.31
N LEU A 156 7.89 5.95 23.23
CA LEU A 156 7.37 5.52 21.92
C LEU A 156 6.76 4.10 21.98
N SER A 157 7.37 3.18 22.71
CA SER A 157 6.82 1.83 22.88
C SER A 157 5.43 1.83 23.50
N TRP A 158 5.14 2.75 24.43
CA TRP A 158 3.82 2.92 25.01
C TRP A 158 2.82 3.49 23.98
N VAL A 159 3.22 4.52 23.23
CA VAL A 159 2.38 5.12 22.18
C VAL A 159 2.00 4.06 21.15
N TYR A 160 2.96 3.25 20.70
CA TYR A 160 2.73 2.23 19.67
C TYR A 160 1.87 1.07 20.18
N ARG A 161 2.05 0.61 21.42
CA ARG A 161 1.15 -0.41 22.03
C ARG A 161 -0.28 0.11 22.14
N ARG A 162 -0.44 1.34 22.60
CA ARG A 162 -1.75 1.98 22.69
C ARG A 162 -2.40 2.09 21.32
N GLU A 163 -1.63 2.55 20.32
CA GLU A 163 -2.14 2.69 18.94
C GLU A 163 -2.57 1.32 18.38
N GLY A 164 -1.77 0.29 18.55
CA GLY A 164 -2.14 -1.08 18.17
C GLY A 164 -3.44 -1.55 18.81
N ALA A 165 -3.62 -1.30 20.12
CA ALA A 165 -4.86 -1.65 20.80
C ALA A 165 -6.08 -0.88 20.29
N CYS A 166 -5.94 0.44 20.05
CA CYS A 166 -7.02 1.26 19.52
C CYS A 166 -7.38 0.89 18.08
N LEU A 167 -6.37 0.57 17.24
CA LEU A 167 -6.60 0.12 15.87
C LEU A 167 -7.27 -1.26 15.83
N LEU A 168 -6.88 -2.20 16.69
CA LEU A 168 -7.55 -3.49 16.77
C LEU A 168 -9.04 -3.33 17.12
N ALA A 169 -9.36 -2.44 18.06
CA ALA A 169 -10.75 -2.15 18.39
C ALA A 169 -11.51 -1.55 17.19
N LEU A 170 -10.87 -0.66 16.42
CA LEU A 170 -11.44 -0.08 15.19
C LEU A 170 -11.64 -1.13 14.10
N GLU A 171 -10.62 -1.97 13.84
CA GLU A 171 -10.67 -3.07 12.86
C GLU A 171 -11.80 -4.05 13.20
N ARG A 172 -11.91 -4.46 14.47
CA ARG A 172 -13.00 -5.32 14.95
C ARG A 172 -14.36 -4.69 14.74
N ALA A 173 -14.55 -3.43 15.13
CA ALA A 173 -15.81 -2.71 14.95
C ALA A 173 -16.19 -2.57 13.46
N ALA A 174 -15.22 -2.28 12.59
CA ALA A 174 -15.45 -2.16 11.16
C ALA A 174 -15.80 -3.49 10.50
N VAL A 175 -15.10 -4.58 10.84
CA VAL A 175 -15.37 -5.94 10.32
C VAL A 175 -16.73 -6.43 10.81
N ALA A 176 -17.11 -6.13 12.06
CA ALA A 176 -18.40 -6.56 12.63
C ALA A 176 -19.61 -6.04 11.83
N VAL A 177 -19.52 -4.83 11.27
CA VAL A 177 -20.63 -4.20 10.52
C VAL A 177 -20.48 -4.34 9.00
N ALA A 178 -19.30 -4.69 8.49
CA ALA A 178 -19.06 -4.86 7.07
C ALA A 178 -19.86 -6.07 6.53
N LYS A 179 -20.39 -5.94 5.31
CA LYS A 179 -21.02 -7.05 4.57
C LYS A 179 -19.98 -8.12 4.26
N GLN A 180 -18.77 -7.70 3.86
CA GLN A 180 -17.63 -8.55 3.59
C GLN A 180 -16.35 -7.77 3.86
N SER A 181 -15.35 -8.43 4.47
CA SER A 181 -14.03 -7.86 4.73
C SER A 181 -12.91 -8.68 4.09
N PHE A 182 -11.82 -8.01 3.73
CA PHE A 182 -10.68 -8.62 3.06
C PHE A 182 -9.35 -8.23 3.70
N LEU A 183 -8.40 -9.17 3.66
CA LEU A 183 -6.99 -8.97 3.96
C LEU A 183 -6.16 -9.53 2.81
N VAL A 184 -4.95 -9.02 2.63
CA VAL A 184 -4.15 -9.30 1.43
C VAL A 184 -3.64 -10.74 1.33
N THR A 185 -3.52 -11.48 2.46
CA THR A 185 -3.06 -12.87 2.48
C THR A 185 -3.83 -13.73 3.47
N GLY A 186 -3.79 -15.06 3.26
CA GLY A 186 -4.30 -16.01 4.25
C GLY A 186 -3.57 -15.95 5.61
N LYS A 187 -2.30 -15.51 5.62
CA LYS A 187 -1.54 -15.30 6.87
C LYS A 187 -2.10 -14.12 7.67
N GLU A 188 -2.42 -13.02 7.00
CA GLU A 188 -3.06 -11.86 7.64
C GLU A 188 -4.47 -12.22 8.15
N VAL A 189 -5.23 -13.04 7.40
CA VAL A 189 -6.53 -13.56 7.86
C VAL A 189 -6.38 -14.43 9.10
N ALA A 190 -5.41 -15.34 9.13
CA ALA A 190 -5.14 -16.18 10.29
C ALA A 190 -4.77 -15.31 11.52
N LEU A 191 -3.88 -14.34 11.34
CA LEU A 191 -3.49 -13.40 12.39
C LEU A 191 -4.69 -12.60 12.92
N PHE A 192 -5.55 -12.09 12.02
CA PHE A 192 -6.76 -11.37 12.44
C PHE A 192 -7.71 -12.27 13.23
N ASN A 193 -7.90 -13.53 12.80
CA ASN A 193 -8.75 -14.50 13.52
C ASN A 193 -8.20 -14.84 14.91
N GLU A 194 -6.87 -14.84 15.10
CA GLU A 194 -6.25 -14.98 16.42
C GLU A 194 -6.52 -13.77 17.34
N LEU A 195 -6.46 -12.56 16.76
CA LEU A 195 -6.68 -11.30 17.49
C LEU A 195 -8.16 -10.99 17.74
N ALA A 196 -9.05 -11.51 16.90
CA ALA A 196 -10.50 -11.26 16.92
C ALA A 196 -11.28 -12.58 16.66
N PRO A 197 -11.18 -13.60 17.54
CA PRO A 197 -11.77 -14.92 17.28
C PRO A 197 -13.28 -14.90 17.15
N GLU A 198 -13.97 -13.95 17.76
CA GLU A 198 -15.42 -13.73 17.62
C GLU A 198 -15.85 -13.30 16.21
N LEU A 199 -14.93 -12.84 15.38
CA LEU A 199 -15.17 -12.43 13.99
C LEU A 199 -14.58 -13.43 12.98
N SER A 200 -14.18 -14.61 13.45
CA SER A 200 -13.67 -15.67 12.58
C SER A 200 -14.65 -15.99 11.46
N GLY A 201 -14.12 -16.11 10.23
CA GLY A 201 -14.93 -16.33 9.03
C GLY A 201 -15.54 -15.06 8.39
N ARG A 202 -15.44 -13.89 9.03
CA ARG A 202 -15.92 -12.61 8.49
C ARG A 202 -14.92 -11.95 7.53
N VAL A 203 -13.67 -12.40 7.54
CA VAL A 203 -12.59 -11.86 6.71
C VAL A 203 -12.10 -12.93 5.76
N GLN A 204 -11.91 -12.57 4.49
CA GLN A 204 -11.40 -13.47 3.45
C GLN A 204 -10.08 -12.92 2.87
N PRO A 205 -9.21 -13.79 2.35
CA PRO A 205 -8.03 -13.34 1.64
C PRO A 205 -8.40 -12.81 0.25
N LEU A 206 -7.89 -11.62 -0.08
CA LEU A 206 -7.95 -11.02 -1.41
C LEU A 206 -6.56 -10.56 -1.79
N GLY A 207 -5.80 -11.42 -2.48
CA GLY A 207 -4.41 -11.16 -2.87
C GLY A 207 -4.27 -9.97 -3.83
N ASN A 208 -3.05 -9.43 -3.91
CA ASN A 208 -2.71 -8.52 -4.99
C ASN A 208 -2.61 -9.29 -6.30
N GLY A 209 -2.96 -8.61 -7.39
CA GLY A 209 -2.68 -9.05 -8.75
C GLY A 209 -1.47 -8.32 -9.34
N VAL A 210 -1.12 -8.71 -10.55
CA VAL A 210 -0.15 -8.03 -11.40
C VAL A 210 -0.82 -7.61 -12.71
N ASP A 211 -0.42 -6.48 -13.27
CA ASP A 211 -0.85 -6.06 -14.61
C ASP A 211 -0.10 -6.89 -15.66
N THR A 212 -0.73 -7.99 -16.09
CA THR A 212 -0.14 -8.94 -17.02
C THR A 212 0.05 -8.38 -18.42
N ASP A 213 -0.72 -7.35 -18.80
CA ASP A 213 -0.57 -6.67 -20.09
C ASP A 213 0.66 -5.76 -20.06
N TYR A 214 0.81 -5.00 -18.97
CA TYR A 214 1.98 -4.14 -18.78
C TYR A 214 3.28 -4.93 -18.62
N PHE A 215 3.28 -6.02 -17.84
CA PHE A 215 4.45 -6.87 -17.62
C PHE A 215 4.59 -8.01 -18.64
N ALA A 216 3.79 -7.99 -19.72
CA ALA A 216 3.99 -8.95 -20.80
C ALA A 216 5.38 -8.81 -21.43
N PRO A 217 6.00 -9.90 -21.89
CA PRO A 217 7.26 -9.85 -22.61
C PRO A 217 7.18 -8.87 -23.79
N ALA A 218 8.11 -7.93 -23.86
CA ALA A 218 8.17 -6.90 -24.90
C ALA A 218 9.50 -7.00 -25.67
N PRO A 219 9.57 -7.77 -26.77
CA PRO A 219 10.82 -8.09 -27.50
C PRO A 219 11.61 -6.88 -27.98
N LEU A 220 10.95 -5.73 -28.13
CA LEU A 220 11.57 -4.48 -28.61
C LEU A 220 12.23 -3.65 -27.50
N LEU A 221 12.09 -4.02 -26.22
CA LEU A 221 12.75 -3.31 -25.14
C LEU A 221 14.25 -3.64 -25.14
N PRO A 222 15.15 -2.64 -25.27
CA PRO A 222 16.58 -2.88 -25.25
C PRO A 222 17.06 -3.31 -23.85
N SER A 223 18.10 -4.15 -23.80
CA SER A 223 18.76 -4.48 -22.55
C SER A 223 19.42 -3.25 -21.94
N PRO A 224 19.16 -2.97 -20.65
CA PRO A 224 19.83 -1.88 -19.93
C PRO A 224 21.20 -2.29 -19.36
N TYR A 225 21.58 -3.56 -19.54
CA TYR A 225 22.76 -4.15 -18.95
C TYR A 225 23.94 -4.20 -19.94
N PRO A 226 25.19 -4.01 -19.47
CA PRO A 226 26.39 -4.33 -20.26
C PRO A 226 26.37 -5.78 -20.71
N ALA A 227 26.91 -6.05 -21.92
CA ALA A 227 26.87 -7.36 -22.51
C ALA A 227 27.69 -8.42 -21.74
N GLU A 228 28.71 -7.96 -21.00
CA GLU A 228 29.58 -8.78 -20.15
C GLU A 228 28.97 -9.14 -18.80
N ASP A 229 27.92 -8.45 -18.38
CA ASP A 229 27.28 -8.68 -17.09
C ASP A 229 26.38 -9.94 -17.14
N LEU A 230 26.38 -10.70 -16.05
CA LEU A 230 25.33 -11.65 -15.70
C LEU A 230 24.42 -10.97 -14.65
N PRO A 231 23.33 -10.30 -15.10
CA PRO A 231 22.63 -9.37 -14.24
C PRO A 231 21.69 -10.07 -13.25
N LEU A 232 21.89 -9.76 -11.97
CA LEU A 232 20.89 -9.98 -10.92
C LEU A 232 20.17 -8.66 -10.68
N VAL A 233 18.85 -8.64 -10.62
CA VAL A 233 18.10 -7.41 -10.37
C VAL A 233 17.27 -7.51 -9.10
N PHE A 234 17.30 -6.43 -8.31
CA PHE A 234 16.37 -6.17 -7.22
C PHE A 234 15.61 -4.88 -7.51
N THR A 235 14.28 -4.92 -7.44
CA THR A 235 13.44 -3.73 -7.67
C THR A 235 12.68 -3.33 -6.42
N GLY A 236 12.54 -1.99 -6.18
CA GLY A 236 11.73 -1.48 -5.07
C GLY A 236 12.07 -0.05 -4.66
N ALA A 237 11.31 0.48 -3.71
CA ALA A 237 11.62 1.76 -3.08
C ALA A 237 12.81 1.60 -2.12
N MET A 238 13.89 2.35 -2.33
CA MET A 238 15.14 2.21 -1.58
C MET A 238 15.20 3.14 -0.35
N ASP A 239 14.08 3.76 0.01
CA ASP A 239 13.79 4.42 1.27
C ASP A 239 12.97 3.53 2.24
N TYR A 240 12.53 2.34 1.78
CA TYR A 240 11.80 1.38 2.59
C TYR A 240 12.76 0.42 3.27
N TRP A 241 12.76 0.41 4.62
CA TRP A 241 13.73 -0.30 5.43
C TRP A 241 13.93 -1.80 5.07
N PRO A 242 12.89 -2.61 4.85
CA PRO A 242 13.08 -4.01 4.46
C PRO A 242 13.82 -4.19 3.13
N ASN A 243 13.67 -3.24 2.19
CA ASN A 243 14.43 -3.27 0.93
C ASN A 243 15.90 -2.89 1.16
N ILE A 244 16.15 -1.87 2.00
CA ILE A 244 17.51 -1.46 2.37
C ILE A 244 18.25 -2.64 3.02
N ASP A 245 17.62 -3.29 4.01
CA ASP A 245 18.17 -4.46 4.69
C ASP A 245 18.49 -5.59 3.71
N ALA A 246 17.53 -5.92 2.82
CA ALA A 246 17.67 -7.00 1.85
C ALA A 246 18.82 -6.78 0.88
N VAL A 247 18.93 -5.58 0.26
CA VAL A 247 19.99 -5.32 -0.72
C VAL A 247 21.35 -5.19 -0.06
N THR A 248 21.41 -4.65 1.16
CA THR A 248 22.65 -4.53 1.93
C THR A 248 23.18 -5.91 2.29
N TRP A 249 22.35 -6.74 2.90
CA TRP A 249 22.72 -8.12 3.22
C TRP A 249 23.13 -8.90 1.97
N PHE A 250 22.33 -8.83 0.90
CA PHE A 250 22.64 -9.58 -0.31
C PHE A 250 23.97 -9.15 -0.95
N ALA A 251 24.22 -7.84 -1.02
CA ALA A 251 25.44 -7.29 -1.59
C ALA A 251 26.69 -7.64 -0.77
N GLN A 252 26.58 -7.64 0.56
CA GLN A 252 27.71 -7.85 1.47
C GLN A 252 28.00 -9.33 1.76
N ASP A 253 26.96 -10.15 1.93
CA ASP A 253 27.11 -11.52 2.39
C ASP A 253 26.91 -12.57 1.27
N ALA A 254 25.88 -12.43 0.43
CA ALA A 254 25.53 -13.43 -0.56
C ALA A 254 26.30 -13.26 -1.89
N LEU A 255 26.34 -12.05 -2.43
CA LEU A 255 26.94 -11.77 -3.74
C LEU A 255 28.42 -12.15 -3.81
N PRO A 256 29.30 -11.89 -2.82
CA PRO A 256 30.69 -12.32 -2.86
C PRO A 256 30.86 -13.83 -2.96
N LEU A 257 29.98 -14.60 -2.31
CA LEU A 257 30.00 -16.07 -2.39
C LEU A 257 29.58 -16.56 -3.78
N LEU A 258 28.56 -15.97 -4.37
CA LEU A 258 28.09 -16.28 -5.70
C LEU A 258 29.16 -15.96 -6.77
N ARG A 259 29.82 -14.82 -6.66
CA ARG A 259 30.86 -14.38 -7.61
C ARG A 259 32.11 -15.26 -7.63
N ARG A 260 32.36 -16.05 -6.59
CA ARG A 260 33.44 -17.08 -6.65
C ARG A 260 33.20 -18.08 -7.75
N ARG A 261 31.94 -18.39 -8.06
CA ARG A 261 31.56 -19.35 -9.11
C ARG A 261 31.20 -18.66 -10.43
N TRP A 262 30.59 -17.48 -10.36
CA TRP A 262 30.15 -16.69 -11.50
C TRP A 262 30.72 -15.25 -11.40
N PRO A 263 31.97 -15.03 -11.82
CA PRO A 263 32.63 -13.73 -11.67
C PRO A 263 31.91 -12.57 -12.39
N ALA A 264 31.17 -12.84 -13.48
CA ALA A 264 30.40 -11.88 -14.24
C ALA A 264 29.07 -11.45 -13.55
N LEU A 265 28.71 -12.07 -12.41
CA LEU A 265 27.50 -11.66 -11.66
C LEU A 265 27.63 -10.22 -11.19
N ARG A 266 26.61 -9.41 -11.50
CA ARG A 266 26.47 -8.05 -11.05
C ARG A 266 25.07 -7.82 -10.51
N LEU A 267 24.98 -7.23 -9.32
CA LEU A 267 23.70 -6.84 -8.71
C LEU A 267 23.31 -5.43 -9.18
N HIS A 268 22.14 -5.34 -9.79
CA HIS A 268 21.50 -4.08 -10.17
C HIS A 268 20.37 -3.77 -9.19
N ILE A 269 20.54 -2.71 -8.39
CA ILE A 269 19.54 -2.22 -7.44
C ILE A 269 18.76 -1.11 -8.13
N VAL A 270 17.53 -1.41 -8.52
CA VAL A 270 16.68 -0.53 -9.33
C VAL A 270 15.51 -0.03 -8.51
N GLY A 271 15.38 1.29 -8.37
CA GLY A 271 14.23 1.87 -7.70
C GLY A 271 14.48 3.24 -7.09
N ARG A 272 13.37 3.89 -6.72
CA ARG A 272 13.37 5.28 -6.30
C ARG A 272 14.01 5.48 -4.92
N SER A 273 14.44 6.73 -4.69
CA SER A 273 14.86 7.26 -3.38
C SER A 273 15.93 6.42 -2.67
N PRO A 274 17.08 6.07 -3.34
CA PRO A 274 18.13 5.34 -2.65
C PRO A 274 18.71 6.16 -1.50
N THR A 275 18.76 5.55 -0.32
CA THR A 275 19.41 6.15 0.84
C THR A 275 20.94 6.17 0.66
N ALA A 276 21.64 6.97 1.47
CA ALA A 276 23.10 7.01 1.47
C ALA A 276 23.69 5.60 1.71
N ALA A 277 23.08 4.78 2.56
CA ALA A 277 23.51 3.41 2.82
C ALA A 277 23.42 2.53 1.58
N VAL A 278 22.36 2.64 0.78
CA VAL A 278 22.19 1.89 -0.48
C VAL A 278 23.13 2.41 -1.55
N THR A 279 23.27 3.73 -1.67
CA THR A 279 24.19 4.34 -2.65
C THR A 279 25.65 3.95 -2.38
N ALA A 280 26.04 3.82 -1.11
CA ALA A 280 27.38 3.39 -0.71
C ALA A 280 27.72 1.91 -1.08
N LEU A 281 26.72 1.09 -1.45
CA LEU A 281 26.96 -0.28 -1.94
C LEU A 281 27.55 -0.32 -3.37
N ALA A 282 27.45 0.79 -4.12
CA ALA A 282 27.90 0.85 -5.51
C ALA A 282 29.40 0.55 -5.64
N CYS A 283 29.72 -0.43 -6.48
CA CYS A 283 31.06 -0.87 -6.81
C CYS A 283 31.04 -1.67 -8.14
N ASP A 284 32.16 -2.26 -8.56
CA ASP A 284 32.22 -3.07 -9.80
C ASP A 284 31.20 -4.23 -9.83
N ALA A 285 30.81 -4.74 -8.66
CA ALA A 285 29.85 -5.84 -8.54
C ALA A 285 28.40 -5.36 -8.30
N VAL A 286 28.18 -4.09 -7.98
CA VAL A 286 26.87 -3.55 -7.59
C VAL A 286 26.63 -2.21 -8.29
N ALA A 287 25.55 -2.15 -9.06
CA ALA A 287 25.05 -0.91 -9.67
C ALA A 287 23.77 -0.44 -8.98
N VAL A 288 23.69 0.86 -8.66
CA VAL A 288 22.51 1.51 -8.07
C VAL A 288 21.98 2.53 -9.07
N SER A 289 20.81 2.27 -9.70
CA SER A 289 20.28 3.12 -10.77
C SER A 289 19.45 4.30 -10.28
N GLY A 290 18.89 4.22 -9.06
CA GLY A 290 17.84 5.15 -8.64
C GLY A 290 16.52 4.92 -9.40
N THR A 291 15.72 5.98 -9.56
CA THR A 291 14.47 5.95 -10.31
C THR A 291 14.73 5.75 -11.79
N VAL A 292 14.04 4.81 -12.40
CA VAL A 292 14.08 4.56 -13.85
C VAL A 292 12.71 4.84 -14.47
N PRO A 293 12.65 5.29 -15.74
CA PRO A 293 11.38 5.55 -16.41
C PRO A 293 10.53 4.29 -16.60
N ASP A 294 11.17 3.14 -16.83
CA ASP A 294 10.54 1.85 -17.04
C ASP A 294 11.38 0.75 -16.39
N VAL A 295 10.75 -0.05 -15.55
CA VAL A 295 11.41 -1.17 -14.85
C VAL A 295 11.43 -2.46 -15.69
N ARG A 296 10.57 -2.56 -16.71
CA ARG A 296 10.40 -3.77 -17.52
C ARG A 296 11.67 -4.24 -18.24
N PRO A 297 12.47 -3.35 -18.87
CA PRO A 297 13.75 -3.76 -19.45
C PRO A 297 14.67 -4.43 -18.43
N TYR A 298 14.70 -3.91 -17.20
CA TYR A 298 15.53 -4.50 -16.14
C TYR A 298 15.04 -5.87 -15.72
N LEU A 299 13.72 -6.07 -15.60
CA LEU A 299 13.14 -7.38 -15.25
C LEU A 299 13.30 -8.39 -16.38
N GLN A 300 13.02 -7.96 -17.61
CA GLN A 300 13.00 -8.84 -18.78
C GLN A 300 14.39 -9.37 -19.14
N HIS A 301 15.43 -8.56 -19.03
CA HIS A 301 16.79 -8.91 -19.42
C HIS A 301 17.66 -9.37 -18.24
N ALA A 302 17.12 -9.45 -17.02
CA ALA A 302 17.84 -10.00 -15.88
C ALA A 302 18.02 -11.52 -16.05
N ALA A 303 19.20 -12.02 -15.68
CA ALA A 303 19.41 -13.45 -15.54
C ALA A 303 18.57 -14.02 -14.39
N VAL A 304 18.47 -13.26 -13.27
CA VAL A 304 17.61 -13.60 -12.12
C VAL A 304 17.08 -12.32 -11.47
N VAL A 305 15.79 -12.31 -11.18
CA VAL A 305 15.17 -11.31 -10.29
C VAL A 305 15.26 -11.84 -8.87
N VAL A 306 15.86 -11.06 -7.96
CA VAL A 306 16.06 -11.47 -6.57
C VAL A 306 15.16 -10.68 -5.61
N ALA A 307 14.64 -11.37 -4.60
CA ALA A 307 13.85 -10.76 -3.52
C ALA A 307 14.34 -11.28 -2.15
N PRO A 308 15.57 -10.97 -1.72
CA PRO A 308 16.22 -11.57 -0.56
C PRO A 308 15.74 -10.91 0.75
N LEU A 309 14.43 -10.73 0.90
CA LEU A 309 13.81 -10.08 2.04
C LEU A 309 13.90 -10.98 3.28
N ARG A 310 14.62 -10.53 4.30
CA ARG A 310 14.68 -11.20 5.61
C ARG A 310 13.51 -10.81 6.50
N LEU A 311 12.94 -9.64 6.24
CA LEU A 311 11.80 -9.09 6.94
C LEU A 311 10.79 -8.61 5.89
N ALA A 312 9.64 -9.26 5.85
CA ALA A 312 8.56 -8.90 4.93
C ALA A 312 7.21 -9.19 5.56
N ARG A 313 6.30 -8.22 5.49
CA ARG A 313 4.88 -8.38 5.76
C ARG A 313 4.06 -8.08 4.52
N GLY A 314 2.84 -8.62 4.49
CA GLY A 314 1.94 -8.45 3.36
C GLY A 314 2.47 -9.11 2.08
N VAL A 315 1.95 -8.67 0.94
CA VAL A 315 2.40 -9.12 -0.38
C VAL A 315 3.52 -8.22 -0.89
N GLN A 316 4.59 -8.86 -1.32
CA GLN A 316 5.69 -8.16 -2.00
C GLN A 316 5.42 -8.18 -3.51
N ASN A 317 4.91 -7.09 -4.06
CA ASN A 317 4.52 -7.00 -5.48
C ASN A 317 5.65 -7.38 -6.46
N LYS A 318 6.91 -7.26 -6.04
CA LYS A 318 8.07 -7.67 -6.85
C LYS A 318 8.20 -9.18 -7.05
N VAL A 319 7.41 -9.99 -6.32
CA VAL A 319 7.41 -11.46 -6.41
C VAL A 319 6.25 -11.96 -7.28
N LEU A 320 5.26 -11.10 -7.53
CA LEU A 320 4.14 -11.38 -8.44
C LEU A 320 4.58 -11.26 -9.89
#